data_36deb4d56a45097aea2252d7d86020f7
#
_entry.id   36deb4d56a45097aea2252d7d86020f7
#
_cell.length_a   1.000
_cell.length_b   1.000
_cell.length_c   1.000
_cell.angle_alpha   90.00
_cell.angle_beta   90.00
_cell.angle_gamma   90.00
#
_symmetry.space_group_name_H-M   'P 1'
#
loop_
_entity.id
_entity.type
_entity.pdbx_description
1 polymer ?
#
loop_
_entity_poly.entity_id
_entity_poly.type
_entity_poly.pdbx_seq_one_letter_code
_entity_poly.pdbx_strand_id
1 'polypeptide(L)'
;MKLFAIGDMYVAQKKYSEALRIYDSIYNQFQNHSLNDDILFRKSQVFKIQQMQDKAIDALKQLEEKFPGSIILDKALFSIAKLYEEDLNDFESAKKYYRKILFDHPSSLYVIDARKRFRKLSGKTNQNINKSS
;
A
#
# COMPACT_ATOMS: atom_id res chain seq x y z
N MET A 1 -12.24 18.57 -10.83
CA MET A 1 -12.03 19.25 -9.59
C MET A 1 -10.86 18.67 -8.82
N LYS A 2 -10.24 19.49 -8.05
CA LYS A 2 -8.92 19.16 -7.50
C LYS A 2 -8.97 19.12 -5.98
N LEU A 3 -9.84 18.22 -5.43
CA LEU A 3 -9.99 18.04 -3.98
C LEU A 3 -8.66 17.78 -3.29
N PHE A 4 -7.77 17.05 -3.96
CA PHE A 4 -6.50 16.65 -3.36
C PHE A 4 -5.38 17.66 -3.63
N ALA A 5 -5.64 18.68 -4.46
CA ALA A 5 -4.58 19.55 -4.96
C ALA A 5 -3.85 20.29 -3.83
N ILE A 6 -4.58 20.75 -2.81
CA ILE A 6 -3.96 21.48 -1.71
C ILE A 6 -3.06 20.54 -0.90
N GLY A 7 -3.53 19.33 -0.60
CA GLY A 7 -2.72 18.32 0.08
C GLY A 7 -1.49 17.95 -0.72
N ASP A 8 -1.68 17.72 -2.03
CA ASP A 8 -0.58 17.36 -2.92
C ASP A 8 0.45 18.49 -3.01
N MET A 9 0.00 19.74 -3.00
CA MET A 9 0.88 20.89 -2.97
C MET A 9 1.77 20.89 -1.72
N TYR A 10 1.17 20.60 -0.57
CA TYR A 10 1.94 20.52 0.67
C TYR A 10 2.97 19.38 0.61
N VAL A 11 2.60 18.23 0.00
CA VAL A 11 3.57 17.14 -0.18
C VAL A 11 4.74 17.62 -1.03
N ALA A 12 4.47 18.32 -2.13
CA ALA A 12 5.52 18.85 -3.02
C ALA A 12 6.42 19.83 -2.28
N GLN A 13 5.88 20.57 -1.32
CA GLN A 13 6.64 21.50 -0.48
C GLN A 13 7.29 20.81 0.72
N LYS A 14 7.16 19.51 0.84
CA LYS A 14 7.67 18.70 1.96
C LYS A 14 7.03 19.10 3.30
N LYS A 15 5.81 19.63 3.25
CA LYS A 15 5.03 19.98 4.43
C LYS A 15 4.06 18.86 4.74
N TYR A 16 4.60 17.77 5.28
CA TYR A 16 3.86 16.52 5.40
C TYR A 16 2.75 16.57 6.44
N SER A 17 2.97 17.25 7.58
CA SER A 17 1.93 17.39 8.60
C SER A 17 0.72 18.15 8.08
N GLU A 18 0.96 19.21 7.32
CA GLU A 18 -0.12 19.99 6.70
C GLU A 18 -0.85 19.16 5.65
N ALA A 19 -0.11 18.39 4.85
CA ALA A 19 -0.70 17.51 3.85
C ALA A 19 -1.63 16.49 4.50
N LEU A 20 -1.17 15.82 5.55
CA LEU A 20 -1.98 14.83 6.27
C LEU A 20 -3.23 15.45 6.88
N ARG A 21 -3.11 16.67 7.43
CA ARG A 21 -4.26 17.38 7.99
C ARG A 21 -5.32 17.65 6.91
N ILE A 22 -4.89 18.07 5.73
CA ILE A 22 -5.81 18.33 4.62
C ILE A 22 -6.47 17.02 4.17
N TYR A 23 -5.70 15.96 4.00
CA TYR A 23 -6.26 14.66 3.60
C TYR A 23 -7.27 14.16 4.64
N ASP A 24 -6.95 14.26 5.91
CA ASP A 24 -7.87 13.86 6.99
C ASP A 24 -9.16 14.70 6.97
N SER A 25 -9.02 16.00 6.72
CA SER A 25 -10.18 16.90 6.64
C SER A 25 -11.10 16.48 5.50
N ILE A 26 -10.54 16.17 4.33
CA ILE A 26 -11.34 15.71 3.18
C ILE A 26 -12.00 14.36 3.50
N TYR A 27 -11.25 13.44 4.07
CA TYR A 27 -11.75 12.11 4.42
C TYR A 27 -12.95 12.22 5.37
N ASN A 28 -12.85 13.05 6.38
CA ASN A 28 -13.90 13.21 7.39
C ASN A 28 -15.12 13.96 6.84
N GLN A 29 -14.90 14.92 5.95
CA GLN A 29 -15.98 15.69 5.35
C GLN A 29 -16.84 14.85 4.41
N PHE A 30 -16.22 13.92 3.69
CA PHE A 30 -16.89 13.08 2.69
C PHE A 30 -16.87 11.61 3.10
N GLN A 31 -17.31 11.32 4.34
CA GLN A 31 -17.31 9.95 4.86
C GLN A 31 -18.05 9.00 3.91
N ASN A 32 -17.49 7.82 3.74
CA ASN A 32 -18.03 6.76 2.88
C ASN A 32 -18.09 7.14 1.40
N HIS A 33 -17.43 8.21 1.00
CA HIS A 33 -17.35 8.59 -0.39
C HIS A 33 -16.31 7.73 -1.11
N SER A 34 -16.62 7.39 -2.38
CA SER A 34 -15.74 6.53 -3.18
C SER A 34 -14.35 7.10 -3.40
N LEU A 35 -14.16 8.42 -3.22
CA LEU A 35 -12.84 9.05 -3.36
C LEU A 35 -11.94 8.85 -2.15
N ASN A 36 -12.48 8.32 -1.04
CA ASN A 36 -11.69 8.15 0.18
C ASN A 36 -10.66 7.02 0.08
N ASP A 37 -10.83 6.10 -0.87
CA ASP A 37 -9.79 5.12 -1.15
C ASP A 37 -8.49 5.82 -1.62
N ASP A 38 -8.62 6.81 -2.49
CA ASP A 38 -7.49 7.60 -2.98
C ASP A 38 -6.83 8.39 -1.84
N ILE A 39 -7.63 8.94 -0.93
CA ILE A 39 -7.11 9.64 0.24
C ILE A 39 -6.24 8.70 1.09
N LEU A 40 -6.72 7.50 1.36
CA LEU A 40 -5.95 6.53 2.13
C LEU A 40 -4.65 6.16 1.43
N PHE A 41 -4.68 6.02 0.11
CA PHE A 41 -3.46 5.74 -0.66
C PHE A 41 -2.47 6.90 -0.57
N ARG A 42 -2.94 8.15 -0.73
CA ARG A 42 -2.08 9.34 -0.63
C ARG A 42 -1.45 9.47 0.75
N LYS A 43 -2.24 9.20 1.80
CA LYS A 43 -1.70 9.20 3.16
C LYS A 43 -0.60 8.16 3.32
N SER A 44 -0.80 6.98 2.76
CA SER A 44 0.23 5.93 2.84
C SER A 44 1.54 6.37 2.18
N GLN A 45 1.46 7.08 1.07
CA GLN A 45 2.66 7.59 0.40
C GLN A 45 3.39 8.61 1.26
N VAL A 46 2.66 9.49 1.93
CA VAL A 46 3.26 10.48 2.84
C VAL A 46 3.94 9.77 4.01
N PHE A 47 3.27 8.81 4.63
CA PHE A 47 3.86 8.04 5.73
C PHE A 47 5.13 7.31 5.28
N LYS A 48 5.14 6.76 4.08
CA LYS A 48 6.32 6.10 3.55
C LYS A 48 7.50 7.09 3.41
N ILE A 49 7.24 8.28 2.88
CA ILE A 49 8.27 9.32 2.76
C ILE A 49 8.82 9.69 4.12
N GLN A 50 7.96 9.75 5.14
CA GLN A 50 8.35 10.05 6.52
C GLN A 50 9.03 8.87 7.21
N GLN A 51 9.19 7.74 6.52
CA GLN A 51 9.75 6.50 7.06
C GLN A 51 8.90 5.92 8.20
N MET A 52 7.59 6.13 8.09
CA MET A 52 6.60 5.57 9.02
C MET A 52 5.88 4.39 8.34
N GLN A 53 6.63 3.32 8.10
CA GLN A 53 6.14 2.17 7.32
C GLN A 53 4.91 1.52 7.94
N ASP A 54 4.87 1.41 9.27
CA ASP A 54 3.72 0.81 9.94
C ASP A 54 2.45 1.61 9.68
N LYS A 55 2.53 2.95 9.74
CA LYS A 55 1.38 3.80 9.46
C LYS A 55 0.99 3.75 7.98
N ALA A 56 1.97 3.64 7.10
CA ALA A 56 1.71 3.49 5.66
C ALA A 56 0.93 2.20 5.40
N ILE A 57 1.36 1.09 5.99
CA ILE A 57 0.67 -0.19 5.86
C ILE A 57 -0.73 -0.12 6.45
N ASP A 58 -0.89 0.50 7.62
CA ASP A 58 -2.20 0.64 8.26
C ASP A 58 -3.19 1.39 7.36
N ALA A 59 -2.76 2.48 6.73
CA ALA A 59 -3.61 3.23 5.81
C ALA A 59 -4.05 2.37 4.63
N LEU A 60 -3.13 1.60 4.07
CA LEU A 60 -3.43 0.72 2.94
C LEU A 60 -4.34 -0.45 3.35
N LYS A 61 -4.17 -0.97 4.55
CA LYS A 61 -5.07 -2.01 5.07
C LYS A 61 -6.47 -1.48 5.33
N GLN A 62 -6.60 -0.22 5.76
CA GLN A 62 -7.90 0.42 5.87
C GLN A 62 -8.57 0.53 4.49
N LEU A 63 -7.80 0.82 3.45
CA LEU A 63 -8.32 0.85 2.08
C LEU A 63 -8.87 -0.52 1.70
N GLU A 64 -8.12 -1.58 1.96
CA GLU A 64 -8.55 -2.95 1.68
C GLU A 64 -9.84 -3.30 2.43
N GLU A 65 -9.90 -2.94 3.70
CA GLU A 65 -11.04 -3.28 4.56
C GLU A 65 -12.29 -2.49 4.20
N LYS A 66 -12.16 -1.18 4.03
CA LYS A 66 -13.31 -0.29 3.84
C LYS A 66 -13.75 -0.15 2.40
N PHE A 67 -12.84 -0.38 1.45
CA PHE A 67 -13.12 -0.21 0.03
C PHE A 67 -12.72 -1.44 -0.77
N PRO A 68 -13.34 -2.61 -0.47
CA PRO A 68 -12.93 -3.85 -1.14
C PRO A 68 -13.24 -3.86 -2.64
N GLY A 69 -14.10 -2.97 -3.12
CA GLY A 69 -14.40 -2.83 -4.55
C GLY A 69 -13.60 -1.73 -5.22
N SER A 70 -12.61 -1.15 -4.55
CA SER A 70 -11.84 -0.04 -5.11
C SER A 70 -11.06 -0.47 -6.36
N ILE A 71 -11.07 0.40 -7.37
CA ILE A 71 -10.31 0.15 -8.60
C ILE A 71 -8.80 0.24 -8.37
N ILE A 72 -8.36 0.77 -7.22
CA ILE A 72 -6.94 0.83 -6.88
C ILE A 72 -6.57 -0.19 -5.79
N LEU A 73 -7.44 -1.16 -5.53
CA LEU A 73 -7.16 -2.15 -4.50
C LEU A 73 -5.91 -2.98 -4.82
N ASP A 74 -5.76 -3.40 -6.09
CA ASP A 74 -4.58 -4.15 -6.51
C ASP A 74 -3.29 -3.34 -6.30
N LYS A 75 -3.32 -2.06 -6.60
CA LYS A 75 -2.20 -1.14 -6.36
C LYS A 75 -1.90 -1.05 -4.87
N ALA A 76 -2.92 -0.96 -4.04
CA ALA A 76 -2.76 -0.90 -2.59
C ALA A 76 -2.15 -2.20 -2.05
N LEU A 77 -2.63 -3.35 -2.50
CA LEU A 77 -2.08 -4.65 -2.09
C LEU A 77 -0.63 -4.80 -2.49
N PHE A 78 -0.29 -4.36 -3.71
CA PHE A 78 1.09 -4.40 -4.18
C PHE A 78 1.98 -3.50 -3.33
N SER A 79 1.50 -2.32 -2.96
CA SER A 79 2.24 -1.40 -2.09
C SER A 79 2.46 -1.98 -0.70
N ILE A 80 1.46 -2.64 -0.12
CA ILE A 80 1.63 -3.33 1.17
C ILE A 80 2.71 -4.40 1.05
N ALA A 81 2.64 -5.22 0.00
CA ALA A 81 3.60 -6.30 -0.20
C ALA A 81 5.02 -5.77 -0.31
N LYS A 82 5.22 -4.69 -1.07
CA LYS A 82 6.54 -4.08 -1.23
C LYS A 82 7.07 -3.49 0.07
N LEU A 83 6.20 -2.86 0.87
CA LEU A 83 6.61 -2.32 2.16
C LEU A 83 7.08 -3.44 3.09
N TYR A 84 6.36 -4.55 3.13
CA TYR A 84 6.80 -5.70 3.91
C TYR A 84 8.11 -6.28 3.40
N GLU A 85 8.25 -6.40 2.07
CA GLU A 85 9.46 -6.99 1.48
C GLU A 85 10.67 -6.09 1.65
N GLU A 86 10.57 -4.84 1.20
CA GLU A 86 11.73 -3.97 1.03
C GLU A 86 12.09 -3.20 2.31
N ASP A 87 11.08 -2.76 3.06
CA ASP A 87 11.31 -1.89 4.20
C ASP A 87 11.37 -2.64 5.52
N LEU A 88 10.56 -3.69 5.67
CA LEU A 88 10.44 -4.41 6.95
C LEU A 88 11.09 -5.79 6.92
N ASN A 89 11.50 -6.27 5.75
CA ASN A 89 12.06 -7.62 5.58
C ASN A 89 11.15 -8.72 6.15
N ASP A 90 9.85 -8.47 6.14
CA ASP A 90 8.85 -9.46 6.54
C ASP A 90 8.39 -10.20 5.30
N PHE A 91 9.15 -11.22 4.93
CA PHE A 91 8.95 -11.93 3.66
C PHE A 91 7.68 -12.78 3.66
N GLU A 92 7.27 -13.30 4.80
CA GLU A 92 6.03 -14.08 4.88
C GLU A 92 4.80 -13.20 4.66
N SER A 93 4.76 -12.02 5.28
CA SER A 93 3.67 -11.07 5.04
C SER A 93 3.69 -10.57 3.60
N ALA A 94 4.87 -10.30 3.05
CA ALA A 94 5.00 -9.86 1.66
C ALA A 94 4.42 -10.92 0.71
N LYS A 95 4.79 -12.19 0.90
CA LYS A 95 4.28 -13.28 0.07
C LYS A 95 2.76 -13.37 0.14
N LYS A 96 2.20 -13.20 1.33
CA LYS A 96 0.74 -13.24 1.53
C LYS A 96 0.04 -12.21 0.64
N TYR A 97 0.56 -10.99 0.58
CA TYR A 97 -0.06 -9.93 -0.21
C TYR A 97 0.21 -10.08 -1.70
N TYR A 98 1.39 -10.55 -2.11
CA TYR A 98 1.60 -10.88 -3.52
C TYR A 98 0.65 -11.99 -3.97
N ARG A 99 0.43 -13.00 -3.11
CA ARG A 99 -0.51 -14.08 -3.40
C ARG A 99 -1.93 -13.57 -3.58
N LYS A 100 -2.36 -12.61 -2.74
CA LYS A 100 -3.69 -12.01 -2.90
C LYS A 100 -3.88 -11.42 -4.29
N ILE A 101 -2.86 -10.75 -4.82
CA ILE A 101 -2.94 -10.19 -6.16
C ILE A 101 -3.10 -11.30 -7.19
N LEU A 102 -2.30 -12.36 -7.07
CA LEU A 102 -2.32 -13.46 -8.03
C LEU A 102 -3.67 -14.17 -8.09
N PHE A 103 -4.33 -14.36 -6.94
CA PHE A 103 -5.57 -15.12 -6.87
C PHE A 103 -6.82 -14.25 -6.99
N ASP A 104 -6.81 -13.06 -6.38
CA ASP A 104 -7.99 -12.22 -6.33
C ASP A 104 -8.05 -11.18 -7.45
N HIS A 105 -6.90 -10.87 -8.07
CA HIS A 105 -6.82 -9.84 -9.10
C HIS A 105 -6.02 -10.33 -10.30
N PRO A 106 -6.44 -11.45 -10.94
CA PRO A 106 -5.62 -12.07 -11.99
C PRO A 106 -5.43 -11.22 -13.24
N SER A 107 -6.28 -10.21 -13.45
CA SER A 107 -6.15 -9.30 -14.59
C SER A 107 -5.41 -8.00 -14.26
N SER A 108 -4.88 -7.89 -13.04
CA SER A 108 -4.17 -6.69 -12.61
C SER A 108 -2.86 -6.50 -13.39
N LEU A 109 -2.51 -5.23 -13.62
CA LEU A 109 -1.21 -4.87 -14.19
C LEU A 109 -0.04 -5.32 -13.30
N TYR A 110 -0.30 -5.58 -12.02
CA TYR A 110 0.74 -5.97 -11.06
C TYR A 110 0.97 -7.47 -10.98
N VAL A 111 0.20 -8.29 -11.71
CA VAL A 111 0.28 -9.75 -11.60
C VAL A 111 1.67 -10.29 -11.96
N ILE A 112 2.26 -9.80 -13.06
CA ILE A 112 3.56 -10.29 -13.50
C ILE A 112 4.64 -10.00 -12.47
N ASP A 113 4.67 -8.76 -11.96
CA ASP A 113 5.65 -8.33 -10.96
C ASP A 113 5.42 -9.09 -9.64
N ALA A 114 4.17 -9.21 -9.22
CA ALA A 114 3.83 -9.94 -8.00
C ALA A 114 4.28 -11.40 -8.08
N ARG A 115 4.11 -12.04 -9.24
CA ARG A 115 4.54 -13.43 -9.43
C ARG A 115 6.04 -13.57 -9.33
N LYS A 116 6.79 -12.67 -9.96
CA LYS A 116 8.24 -12.67 -9.89
C LYS A 116 8.73 -12.52 -8.46
N ARG A 117 8.16 -11.57 -7.73
CA ARG A 117 8.55 -11.31 -6.35
C ARG A 117 8.15 -12.45 -5.43
N PHE A 118 6.97 -13.00 -5.63
CA PHE A 118 6.52 -14.16 -4.86
C PHE A 118 7.45 -15.35 -5.04
N ARG A 119 7.85 -15.64 -6.28
CA ARG A 119 8.76 -16.76 -6.56
C ARG A 119 10.13 -16.54 -5.94
N LYS A 120 10.65 -15.33 -6.03
CA LYS A 120 11.94 -14.97 -5.44
C LYS A 120 11.93 -15.16 -3.93
N LEU A 121 10.85 -14.70 -3.27
CA LEU A 121 10.72 -14.83 -1.82
C LEU A 121 10.52 -16.26 -1.39
N SER A 122 9.81 -17.05 -2.17
CA SER A 122 9.63 -18.48 -1.91
C SER A 122 10.97 -19.23 -2.02
N GLY A 123 11.80 -18.87 -2.99
CA GLY A 123 13.14 -19.42 -3.12
C GLY A 123 14.04 -19.10 -1.94
N LYS A 124 13.98 -17.85 -1.46
CA LYS A 124 14.75 -17.45 -0.28
C LYS A 124 14.33 -18.22 0.96
N THR A 125 13.02 -18.39 1.17
CA THR A 125 12.50 -19.16 2.30
C THR A 125 12.99 -20.59 2.25
N ASN A 126 12.94 -21.22 1.07
CA ASN A 126 13.42 -22.59 0.89
C ASN A 126 14.92 -22.70 1.15
N GLN A 127 15.72 -21.74 0.69
CA GLN A 127 17.15 -21.72 0.93
C GLN A 127 17.47 -21.60 2.42
N ASN A 128 16.73 -20.80 3.15
CA ASN A 128 16.92 -20.65 4.58
C ASN A 128 16.59 -21.95 5.32
N ILE A 129 15.53 -22.64 4.92
CA ILE A 129 15.17 -23.94 5.49
C ILE A 129 16.29 -24.97 5.23
N ASN A 130 16.81 -25.00 4.02
CA ASN A 130 17.88 -25.93 3.66
C ASN A 130 19.18 -25.63 4.42
N LYS A 131 19.47 -24.36 4.70
CA LYS A 131 20.67 -23.97 5.44
C LYS A 131 20.60 -24.31 6.91
N SER A 132 19.40 -24.39 7.48
CA SER A 132 19.23 -24.69 8.90
C SER A 132 19.16 -26.19 9.18
N SER A 133 19.22 -26.98 8.16
CA SER A 133 19.27 -28.44 8.28
C SER A 133 20.71 -28.92 8.08
#